data_5afffcf156dde454ef9bdd47a07a4f6d
#
_entry.id   5afffcf156dde454ef9bdd47a07a4f6d
#
_cell.length_a   1.000
_cell.length_b   1.000
_cell.length_c   1.000
_cell.angle_alpha   90.00
_cell.angle_beta   90.00
_cell.angle_gamma   90.00
#
_symmetry.space_group_name_H-M   'P 1'
#
loop_
_entity.id
_entity.type
_entity.pdbx_description
1 polymer ?
#
loop_
_entity_poly.entity_id
_entity_poly.type
_entity_poly.pdbx_seq_one_letter_code
_entity_poly.pdbx_strand_id
1 'polypeptide(L)'
;MPESMDRISSVLATSPRRWLDLAVTVPEEVLERPAVAGEWSAVDCLRHLLQADRHVFPRRVEQFLAGDEELGVVDPSTFPPMEERTVRELAEAFARVREENLGMLAALSPGDLERTSRSRRFGPLTLGDAVNQWALHDLEHLLQGERALLQGFVVQSGPLRAFYRALDMEAGPVEAPTP
;
A
#
# COMPACT_ATOMS: atom_id res chain seq x y z
N MET A 1 -8.02 -0.96 -23.42
CA MET A 1 -8.23 -1.98 -22.35
C MET A 1 -6.92 -2.69 -21.97
N PRO A 2 -6.03 -3.15 -22.89
CA PRO A 2 -4.69 -3.62 -22.52
C PRO A 2 -3.88 -2.57 -21.72
N GLU A 3 -3.96 -1.31 -22.13
CA GLU A 3 -3.28 -0.19 -21.45
C GLU A 3 -3.58 -0.05 -19.96
N SER A 4 -4.76 -0.46 -19.48
CA SER A 4 -5.10 -0.31 -18.04
C SER A 4 -4.39 -1.36 -17.19
N MET A 5 -4.33 -2.62 -17.64
CA MET A 5 -3.61 -3.68 -16.91
C MET A 5 -2.10 -3.47 -16.92
N ASP A 6 -1.53 -3.08 -18.06
CA ASP A 6 -0.09 -2.76 -18.14
C ASP A 6 0.28 -1.63 -17.18
N ARG A 7 -0.57 -0.61 -17.09
CA ARG A 7 -0.37 0.51 -16.15
C ARG A 7 -0.47 0.05 -14.69
N ILE A 8 -1.48 -0.75 -14.35
CA ILE A 8 -1.66 -1.29 -13.00
C ILE A 8 -0.47 -2.16 -12.62
N SER A 9 -0.12 -3.12 -13.48
CA SER A 9 1.00 -4.04 -13.25
C SER A 9 2.33 -3.29 -13.14
N SER A 10 2.57 -2.23 -13.92
CA SER A 10 3.77 -1.42 -13.81
C SER A 10 3.85 -0.67 -12.48
N VAL A 11 2.76 -0.12 -11.96
CA VAL A 11 2.72 0.49 -10.63
C VAL A 11 3.02 -0.56 -9.56
N LEU A 12 2.31 -1.69 -9.57
CA LEU A 12 2.50 -2.77 -8.60
C LEU A 12 3.92 -3.35 -8.64
N ALA A 13 4.57 -3.41 -9.80
CA ALA A 13 5.94 -3.89 -9.95
C ALA A 13 7.00 -2.91 -9.42
N THR A 14 6.68 -1.61 -9.28
CA THR A 14 7.64 -0.63 -8.74
C THR A 14 7.70 -0.63 -7.22
N SER A 15 6.60 -0.92 -6.53
CA SER A 15 6.51 -0.84 -5.07
C SER A 15 7.55 -1.69 -4.34
N PRO A 16 7.75 -2.99 -4.67
CA PRO A 16 8.74 -3.80 -3.98
C PRO A 16 10.17 -3.28 -4.11
N ARG A 17 10.53 -2.73 -5.28
CA ARG A 17 11.87 -2.17 -5.50
C ARG A 17 12.11 -0.96 -4.60
N ARG A 18 11.13 -0.07 -4.48
CA ARG A 18 11.21 1.10 -3.62
C ARG A 18 11.38 0.71 -2.15
N TRP A 19 10.62 -0.27 -1.68
CA TRP A 19 10.75 -0.79 -0.32
C TRP A 19 12.08 -1.50 -0.07
N LEU A 20 12.58 -2.27 -1.05
CA LEU A 20 13.92 -2.88 -0.96
C LEU A 20 15.02 -1.82 -0.89
N ASP A 21 14.95 -0.79 -1.73
CA ASP A 21 15.94 0.31 -1.73
C ASP A 21 15.94 1.04 -0.38
N LEU A 22 14.77 1.34 0.17
CA LEU A 22 14.63 1.93 1.51
C LEU A 22 15.21 1.00 2.59
N ALA A 23 14.83 -0.26 2.60
CA ALA A 23 15.23 -1.23 3.61
C ALA A 23 16.74 -1.55 3.61
N VAL A 24 17.43 -1.35 2.48
CA VAL A 24 18.88 -1.58 2.36
C VAL A 24 19.68 -0.32 2.68
N THR A 25 19.12 0.87 2.39
CA THR A 25 19.87 2.13 2.39
C THR A 25 19.61 2.96 3.64
N VAL A 26 18.37 2.97 4.15
CA VAL A 26 17.97 3.79 5.29
C VAL A 26 18.14 2.99 6.58
N PRO A 27 18.72 3.59 7.65
CA PRO A 27 18.84 2.94 8.95
C PRO A 27 17.47 2.49 9.50
N GLU A 28 17.42 1.31 10.12
CA GLU A 28 16.18 0.69 10.59
C GLU A 28 15.44 1.58 11.61
N GLU A 29 16.18 2.23 12.51
CA GLU A 29 15.62 3.16 13.49
C GLU A 29 14.93 4.39 12.87
N VAL A 30 15.29 4.74 11.64
CA VAL A 30 14.62 5.82 10.89
C VAL A 30 13.34 5.31 10.25
N LEU A 31 13.37 4.08 9.72
CA LEU A 31 12.21 3.42 9.09
C LEU A 31 11.12 3.06 10.11
N GLU A 32 11.52 2.76 11.35
CA GLU A 32 10.60 2.40 12.45
C GLU A 32 9.96 3.63 13.14
N ARG A 33 10.47 4.84 12.86
CA ARG A 33 9.94 6.04 13.48
C ARG A 33 8.62 6.46 12.83
N PRO A 34 7.52 6.57 13.60
CA PRO A 34 6.28 7.14 13.06
C PRO A 34 6.43 8.65 12.83
N ALA A 35 5.64 9.19 11.91
CA ALA A 35 5.62 10.64 11.64
C ALA A 35 5.28 11.45 12.89
N VAL A 36 4.22 11.07 13.57
CA VAL A 36 3.77 11.58 14.87
C VAL A 36 3.20 10.43 15.70
N ALA A 37 3.04 10.63 17.00
CA ALA A 37 2.51 9.60 17.89
C ALA A 37 1.13 9.11 17.42
N GLY A 38 0.97 7.79 17.29
CA GLY A 38 -0.27 7.15 16.85
C GLY A 38 -0.40 6.96 15.33
N GLU A 39 0.50 7.52 14.54
CA GLU A 39 0.58 7.27 13.10
C GLU A 39 1.50 6.07 12.78
N TRP A 40 1.40 5.57 11.57
CA TRP A 40 2.23 4.47 11.12
C TRP A 40 3.64 4.93 10.73
N SER A 41 4.60 4.09 11.04
CA SER A 41 5.97 4.18 10.52
C SER A 41 6.03 3.64 9.08
N ALA A 42 7.17 3.83 8.43
CA ALA A 42 7.43 3.22 7.12
C ALA A 42 7.39 1.67 7.21
N VAL A 43 7.90 1.10 8.30
CA VAL A 43 7.87 -0.36 8.54
C VAL A 43 6.45 -0.87 8.73
N ASP A 44 5.57 -0.11 9.40
CA ASP A 44 4.17 -0.50 9.55
C ASP A 44 3.44 -0.52 8.21
N CYS A 45 3.71 0.45 7.34
CA CYS A 45 3.20 0.47 5.97
C CYS A 45 3.66 -0.76 5.18
N LEU A 46 4.94 -1.12 5.26
CA LEU A 46 5.48 -2.30 4.58
C LEU A 46 4.87 -3.61 5.11
N ARG A 47 4.72 -3.74 6.43
CA ARG A 47 4.04 -4.89 7.05
C ARG A 47 2.60 -5.01 6.55
N HIS A 48 1.89 -3.89 6.49
CA HIS A 48 0.51 -3.85 6.01
C HIS A 48 0.40 -4.26 4.54
N LEU A 49 1.27 -3.75 3.67
CA LEU A 49 1.31 -4.13 2.25
C LEU A 49 1.58 -5.63 2.08
N LEU A 50 2.52 -6.20 2.82
CA LEU A 50 2.80 -7.64 2.79
C LEU A 50 1.58 -8.48 3.21
N GLN A 51 0.86 -8.06 4.25
CA GLN A 51 -0.36 -8.74 4.70
C GLN A 51 -1.48 -8.63 3.66
N ALA A 52 -1.65 -7.46 3.07
CA ALA A 52 -2.65 -7.24 2.03
C ALA A 52 -2.38 -8.10 0.78
N ASP A 53 -1.12 -8.23 0.39
CA ASP A 53 -0.69 -9.06 -0.74
C ASP A 53 -0.85 -10.56 -0.47
N ARG A 54 -0.73 -10.99 0.78
CA ARG A 54 -0.91 -12.40 1.14
C ARG A 54 -2.36 -12.81 1.29
N HIS A 55 -3.19 -11.93 1.86
CA HIS A 55 -4.47 -12.36 2.41
C HIS A 55 -5.69 -11.60 1.86
N VAL A 56 -5.49 -10.45 1.20
CA VAL A 56 -6.61 -9.60 0.75
C VAL A 56 -6.77 -9.65 -0.75
N PHE A 57 -5.82 -9.13 -1.49
CA PHE A 57 -5.99 -8.90 -2.93
C PHE A 57 -6.04 -10.18 -3.76
N PRO A 58 -5.16 -11.18 -3.58
CA PRO A 58 -5.26 -12.44 -4.32
C PRO A 58 -6.60 -13.13 -4.09
N ARG A 59 -7.04 -13.19 -2.83
CA ARG A 59 -8.33 -13.78 -2.49
C ARG A 59 -9.50 -13.06 -3.16
N ARG A 60 -9.45 -11.75 -3.27
CA ARG A 60 -10.48 -10.99 -4.01
C ARG A 60 -10.51 -11.36 -5.49
N VAL A 61 -9.35 -11.44 -6.13
CA VAL A 61 -9.25 -11.88 -7.52
C VAL A 61 -9.86 -13.28 -7.69
N GLU A 62 -9.50 -14.22 -6.81
CA GLU A 62 -10.06 -15.58 -6.81
C GLU A 62 -11.59 -15.58 -6.68
N GLN A 63 -12.17 -14.78 -5.80
CA GLN A 63 -13.61 -14.67 -5.61
C GLN A 63 -14.32 -14.18 -6.88
N PHE A 64 -13.79 -13.16 -7.56
CA PHE A 64 -14.34 -12.70 -8.84
C PHE A 64 -14.25 -13.78 -9.92
N LEU A 65 -13.13 -14.50 -9.99
CA LEU A 65 -12.95 -15.59 -10.96
C LEU A 65 -13.85 -16.79 -10.67
N ALA A 66 -14.12 -17.10 -9.41
CA ALA A 66 -15.06 -18.13 -8.99
C ALA A 66 -16.51 -17.74 -9.27
N GLY A 67 -16.81 -16.47 -9.50
CA GLY A 67 -18.17 -15.96 -9.72
C GLY A 67 -18.96 -15.79 -8.42
N ASP A 68 -18.29 -15.52 -7.31
CA ASP A 68 -18.95 -15.25 -6.03
C ASP A 68 -19.88 -14.04 -6.16
N GLU A 69 -21.14 -14.19 -5.79
CA GLU A 69 -22.12 -13.10 -5.86
C GLU A 69 -21.81 -11.97 -4.86
N GLU A 70 -21.21 -12.32 -3.71
CA GLU A 70 -20.83 -11.38 -2.66
C GLU A 70 -19.38 -11.60 -2.23
N LEU A 71 -18.60 -10.51 -2.20
CA LEU A 71 -17.23 -10.55 -1.70
C LEU A 71 -17.22 -10.79 -0.18
N GLY A 72 -16.43 -11.76 0.24
CA GLY A 72 -16.22 -12.05 1.66
C GLY A 72 -15.61 -10.87 2.39
N VAL A 73 -16.00 -10.69 3.64
CA VAL A 73 -15.38 -9.72 4.52
C VAL A 73 -13.98 -10.20 4.86
N VAL A 74 -13.00 -9.32 4.68
CA VAL A 74 -11.63 -9.55 5.13
C VAL A 74 -11.52 -9.03 6.57
N ASP A 75 -11.24 -9.93 7.50
CA ASP A 75 -11.00 -9.59 8.91
C ASP A 75 -9.49 -9.73 9.20
N PRO A 76 -8.76 -8.62 9.36
CA PRO A 76 -7.32 -8.67 9.64
C PRO A 76 -6.95 -9.41 10.93
N SER A 77 -7.88 -9.52 11.89
CA SER A 77 -7.64 -10.25 13.14
C SER A 77 -7.49 -11.76 12.94
N THR A 78 -7.94 -12.28 11.80
CA THR A 78 -7.82 -13.69 11.42
C THR A 78 -6.52 -14.01 10.70
N PHE A 79 -5.71 -13.01 10.36
CA PHE A 79 -4.44 -13.25 9.69
C PHE A 79 -3.45 -13.95 10.62
N PRO A 80 -2.62 -14.85 10.09
CA PRO A 80 -1.55 -15.44 10.87
C PRO A 80 -0.66 -14.34 11.48
N PRO A 81 -0.16 -14.51 12.70
CA PRO A 81 0.83 -13.60 13.26
C PRO A 81 2.01 -13.44 12.29
N MET A 82 2.46 -12.21 12.09
CA MET A 82 3.66 -11.98 11.31
C MET A 82 4.87 -12.35 12.17
N GLU A 83 5.77 -13.15 11.60
CA GLU A 83 7.05 -13.43 12.24
C GLU A 83 7.85 -12.13 12.41
N GLU A 84 8.57 -12.00 13.52
CA GLU A 84 9.55 -10.93 13.69
C GLU A 84 10.62 -11.05 12.60
N ARG A 85 10.80 -10.00 11.84
CA ARG A 85 11.73 -9.92 10.73
C ARG A 85 12.39 -8.55 10.72
N THR A 86 13.63 -8.51 10.30
CA THR A 86 14.29 -7.25 9.95
C THR A 86 13.52 -6.56 8.82
N VAL A 87 13.63 -5.26 8.71
CA VAL A 87 12.96 -4.48 7.64
C VAL A 87 13.36 -5.01 6.26
N ARG A 88 14.61 -5.43 6.11
CA ARG A 88 15.10 -6.05 4.88
C ARG A 88 14.38 -7.36 4.55
N GLU A 89 14.24 -8.25 5.50
CA GLU A 89 13.52 -9.53 5.30
C GLU A 89 12.04 -9.32 4.98
N LEU A 90 11.41 -8.30 5.57
CA LEU A 90 10.05 -7.88 5.22
C LEU A 90 9.95 -7.42 3.77
N ALA A 91 10.88 -6.57 3.32
CA ALA A 91 10.90 -6.06 1.95
C ALA A 91 11.16 -7.18 0.93
N GLU A 92 12.07 -8.11 1.24
CA GLU A 92 12.32 -9.30 0.43
C GLU A 92 11.10 -10.23 0.37
N ALA A 93 10.40 -10.42 1.50
CA ALA A 93 9.17 -11.20 1.53
C ALA A 93 8.05 -10.55 0.72
N PHE A 94 7.89 -9.22 0.81
CA PHE A 94 6.94 -8.47 0.00
C PHE A 94 7.24 -8.59 -1.49
N ALA A 95 8.51 -8.49 -1.89
CA ALA A 95 8.92 -8.61 -3.28
C ALA A 95 8.59 -10.00 -3.87
N ARG A 96 8.83 -11.09 -3.11
CA ARG A 96 8.48 -12.45 -3.56
C ARG A 96 6.98 -12.64 -3.74
N VAL A 97 6.18 -12.25 -2.74
CA VAL A 97 4.72 -12.38 -2.80
C VAL A 97 4.14 -11.55 -3.94
N ARG A 98 4.68 -10.33 -4.15
CA ARG A 98 4.27 -9.48 -5.27
C ARG A 98 4.59 -10.09 -6.63
N GLU A 99 5.73 -10.74 -6.79
CA GLU A 99 6.07 -11.43 -8.04
C GLU A 99 5.06 -12.53 -8.36
N GLU A 100 4.67 -13.35 -7.39
CA GLU A 100 3.61 -14.35 -7.52
C GLU A 100 2.28 -13.72 -7.93
N ASN A 101 1.89 -12.64 -7.27
CA ASN A 101 0.66 -11.90 -7.56
C ASN A 101 0.65 -11.26 -8.95
N LEU A 102 1.79 -10.71 -9.39
CA LEU A 102 1.92 -10.19 -10.76
C LEU A 102 1.78 -11.30 -11.80
N GLY A 103 2.29 -12.50 -11.52
CA GLY A 103 2.07 -13.68 -12.35
C GLY A 103 0.58 -14.05 -12.47
N MET A 104 -0.16 -13.99 -11.36
CA MET A 104 -1.61 -14.21 -11.35
C MET A 104 -2.34 -13.13 -12.16
N LEU A 105 -2.00 -11.85 -11.99
CA LEU A 105 -2.62 -10.75 -12.73
C LEU A 105 -2.33 -10.81 -14.23
N ALA A 106 -1.13 -11.26 -14.63
CA ALA A 106 -0.76 -11.43 -16.05
C ALA A 106 -1.58 -12.53 -16.76
N ALA A 107 -2.18 -13.46 -16.01
CA ALA A 107 -3.04 -14.50 -16.56
C ALA A 107 -4.49 -14.05 -16.79
N LEU A 108 -4.87 -12.85 -16.33
CA LEU A 108 -6.23 -12.33 -16.49
C LEU A 108 -6.47 -11.89 -17.94
N SER A 109 -7.62 -12.29 -18.47
CA SER A 109 -8.12 -11.79 -19.76
C SER A 109 -8.85 -10.45 -19.59
N PRO A 110 -9.01 -9.65 -20.65
CA PRO A 110 -9.84 -8.45 -20.60
C PRO A 110 -11.28 -8.71 -20.12
N GLY A 111 -11.85 -9.86 -20.48
CA GLY A 111 -13.19 -10.25 -20.04
C GLY A 111 -13.28 -10.57 -18.54
N ASP A 112 -12.19 -10.99 -17.91
CA ASP A 112 -12.18 -11.22 -16.46
C ASP A 112 -12.32 -9.91 -15.68
N LEU A 113 -11.79 -8.80 -16.19
CA LEU A 113 -11.91 -7.50 -15.55
C LEU A 113 -13.33 -6.96 -15.47
N GLU A 114 -14.23 -7.47 -16.32
CA GLU A 114 -15.65 -7.11 -16.37
C GLU A 114 -16.51 -7.96 -15.42
N ARG A 115 -15.93 -9.02 -14.82
CA ARG A 115 -16.65 -9.84 -13.83
C ARG A 115 -17.06 -9.00 -12.64
N THR A 116 -18.30 -9.20 -12.19
CA THR A 116 -18.91 -8.42 -11.12
C THR A 116 -19.14 -9.27 -9.88
N SER A 117 -19.02 -8.63 -8.73
CA SER A 117 -19.42 -9.14 -7.42
C SER A 117 -19.94 -8.00 -6.56
N ARG A 118 -20.56 -8.29 -5.44
CA ARG A 118 -21.15 -7.28 -4.55
C ARG A 118 -20.33 -7.13 -3.28
N SER A 119 -19.89 -5.93 -3.01
CA SER A 119 -19.36 -5.56 -1.71
C SER A 119 -20.48 -5.06 -0.79
N ARG A 120 -20.50 -5.52 0.47
CA ARG A 120 -21.48 -5.01 1.48
C ARG A 120 -21.35 -3.52 1.72
N ARG A 121 -20.14 -2.98 1.60
CA ARG A 121 -19.84 -1.57 1.89
C ARG A 121 -20.05 -0.66 0.67
N PHE A 122 -19.65 -1.15 -0.54
CA PHE A 122 -19.53 -0.30 -1.72
C PHE A 122 -20.56 -0.65 -2.82
N GLY A 123 -21.36 -1.70 -2.65
CA GLY A 123 -22.28 -2.15 -3.67
C GLY A 123 -21.60 -2.99 -4.75
N PRO A 124 -22.12 -2.98 -5.98
CA PRO A 124 -21.53 -3.72 -7.10
C PRO A 124 -20.14 -3.19 -7.45
N LEU A 125 -19.20 -4.10 -7.67
CA LEU A 125 -17.84 -3.83 -8.10
C LEU A 125 -17.46 -4.76 -9.24
N THR A 126 -16.56 -4.33 -10.10
CA THR A 126 -15.89 -5.18 -11.08
C THR A 126 -14.53 -5.66 -10.56
N LEU A 127 -13.98 -6.72 -11.15
CA LEU A 127 -12.60 -7.11 -10.90
C LEU A 127 -11.64 -5.98 -11.31
N GLY A 128 -11.97 -5.25 -12.38
CA GLY A 128 -11.22 -4.06 -12.79
C GLY A 128 -11.13 -3.00 -11.69
N ASP A 129 -12.22 -2.75 -10.96
CA ASP A 129 -12.21 -1.82 -9.81
C ASP A 129 -11.30 -2.34 -8.69
N ALA A 130 -11.34 -3.65 -8.42
CA ALA A 130 -10.54 -4.26 -7.35
C ALA A 130 -9.03 -4.20 -7.64
N VAL A 131 -8.60 -4.45 -8.88
CA VAL A 131 -7.17 -4.37 -9.23
C VAL A 131 -6.68 -2.91 -9.34
N ASN A 132 -7.53 -1.96 -9.74
CA ASN A 132 -7.21 -0.54 -9.64
C ASN A 132 -7.06 -0.09 -8.17
N GLN A 133 -7.95 -0.57 -7.29
CA GLN A 133 -7.83 -0.30 -5.86
C GLN A 133 -6.54 -0.88 -5.27
N TRP A 134 -6.06 -2.02 -5.74
CA TRP A 134 -4.78 -2.58 -5.33
C TRP A 134 -3.61 -1.65 -5.64
N ALA A 135 -3.53 -1.13 -6.87
CA ALA A 135 -2.49 -0.17 -7.25
C ALA A 135 -2.58 1.14 -6.45
N LEU A 136 -3.80 1.64 -6.21
CA LEU A 136 -4.03 2.83 -5.39
C LEU A 136 -3.57 2.62 -3.95
N HIS A 137 -3.90 1.47 -3.36
CA HIS A 137 -3.51 1.09 -2.00
C HIS A 137 -1.98 1.05 -1.83
N ASP A 138 -1.26 0.52 -2.83
CA ASP A 138 0.20 0.54 -2.85
C ASP A 138 0.76 1.97 -2.82
N LEU A 139 0.24 2.84 -3.70
CA LEU A 139 0.68 4.22 -3.79
C LEU A 139 0.35 5.01 -2.52
N GLU A 140 -0.79 4.74 -1.91
CA GLU A 140 -1.20 5.36 -0.64
C GLU A 140 -0.20 5.04 0.48
N HIS A 141 0.15 3.75 0.65
CA HIS A 141 1.08 3.34 1.70
C HIS A 141 2.54 3.68 1.40
N LEU A 142 2.93 3.76 0.15
CA LEU A 142 4.23 4.33 -0.22
C LEU A 142 4.31 5.80 0.20
N LEU A 143 3.29 6.60 -0.13
CA LEU A 143 3.22 8.00 0.25
C LEU A 143 3.20 8.17 1.78
N GLN A 144 2.46 7.31 2.50
CA GLN A 144 2.39 7.33 3.95
C GLN A 144 3.75 7.00 4.58
N GLY A 145 4.46 5.99 4.10
CA GLY A 145 5.79 5.63 4.56
C GLY A 145 6.82 6.73 4.29
N GLU A 146 6.79 7.33 3.09
CA GLU A 146 7.66 8.48 2.75
C GLU A 146 7.38 9.71 3.61
N ARG A 147 6.11 9.96 3.99
CA ARG A 147 5.75 11.03 4.93
C ARG A 147 6.31 10.78 6.33
N ALA A 148 6.31 9.51 6.79
CA ALA A 148 6.93 9.16 8.07
C ALA A 148 8.42 9.51 8.08
N LEU A 149 9.15 9.17 7.00
CA LEU A 149 10.56 9.53 6.85
C LEU A 149 10.77 11.04 6.78
N LEU A 150 9.98 11.73 5.97
CA LEU A 150 10.08 13.17 5.74
C LEU A 150 9.90 13.96 7.03
N GLN A 151 8.99 13.58 7.91
CA GLN A 151 8.66 14.29 9.14
C GLN A 151 9.88 14.47 10.05
N GLY A 152 10.73 13.44 10.17
CA GLY A 152 11.97 13.54 10.94
C GLY A 152 12.92 14.63 10.45
N PHE A 153 13.01 14.84 9.14
CA PHE A 153 13.82 15.89 8.53
C PHE A 153 13.15 17.27 8.65
N VAL A 154 11.82 17.34 8.49
CA VAL A 154 11.08 18.61 8.68
C VAL A 154 11.29 19.16 10.06
N VAL A 155 11.15 18.34 11.11
CA VAL A 155 11.34 18.76 12.50
C VAL A 155 12.79 19.25 12.76
N GLN A 156 13.78 18.59 12.14
CA GLN A 156 15.20 18.91 12.32
C GLN A 156 15.70 20.03 11.42
N SER A 157 14.89 20.57 10.50
CA SER A 157 15.33 21.59 9.55
C SER A 157 15.48 23.00 10.14
N GLY A 158 15.26 23.17 11.45
CA GLY A 158 15.47 24.44 12.16
C GLY A 158 14.62 25.58 11.55
N PRO A 159 15.23 26.76 11.27
CA PRO A 159 14.49 27.89 10.69
C PRO A 159 13.85 27.59 9.32
N LEU A 160 14.39 26.61 8.57
CA LEU A 160 13.85 26.23 7.28
C LEU A 160 12.54 25.43 7.39
N ARG A 161 12.17 24.96 8.58
CA ARG A 161 10.92 24.26 8.83
C ARG A 161 9.69 25.03 8.32
N ALA A 162 9.75 26.36 8.36
CA ALA A 162 8.67 27.22 7.86
C ALA A 162 8.34 27.02 6.37
N PHE A 163 9.31 26.65 5.55
CA PHE A 163 9.10 26.34 4.12
C PHE A 163 8.31 25.03 3.92
N TYR A 164 8.37 24.12 4.89
CA TYR A 164 7.77 22.80 4.83
C TYR A 164 6.48 22.68 5.65
N ARG A 165 5.89 23.82 6.04
CA ARG A 165 4.70 23.84 6.91
C ARG A 165 3.55 22.94 6.41
N ALA A 166 3.34 22.88 5.10
CA ALA A 166 2.31 22.02 4.49
C ALA A 166 2.58 20.51 4.62
N LEU A 167 3.83 20.14 4.91
CA LEU A 167 4.28 18.75 5.09
C LEU A 167 4.52 18.42 6.56
N ASP A 168 4.45 19.43 7.44
CA ASP A 168 4.73 19.32 8.87
C ASP A 168 3.49 18.83 9.61
N MET A 169 3.47 17.55 9.94
CA MET A 169 2.33 16.91 10.63
C MET A 169 2.17 17.38 12.08
N GLU A 170 3.20 17.98 12.70
CA GLU A 170 3.10 18.57 14.04
C GLU A 170 2.55 20.00 14.00
N ALA A 171 2.60 20.68 12.87
CA ALA A 171 2.17 22.08 12.76
C ALA A 171 0.65 22.29 12.78
N GLY A 172 -0.12 21.22 12.72
CA GLY A 172 -1.59 21.29 12.59
C GLY A 172 -2.06 21.84 11.23
N PRO A 173 -3.36 21.86 10.98
CA PRO A 173 -3.91 22.34 9.72
C PRO A 173 -3.53 23.80 9.46
N VAL A 174 -3.14 24.08 8.23
CA VAL A 174 -2.91 25.46 7.78
C VAL A 174 -4.27 26.16 7.77
N GLU A 175 -4.44 27.20 8.63
CA GLU A 175 -5.63 28.05 8.53
C GLU A 175 -5.68 28.66 7.11
N ALA A 176 -6.81 28.48 6.43
CA ALA A 176 -7.03 29.13 5.16
C ALA A 176 -6.91 30.65 5.36
N PRO A 177 -6.24 31.38 4.46
CA PRO A 177 -6.19 32.84 4.55
C PRO A 177 -7.63 33.36 4.59
N THR A 178 -7.94 34.09 5.64
CA THR A 178 -9.23 34.81 5.76
C THR A 178 -9.33 35.79 4.58
N PRO A 179 -10.45 35.84 3.85
CA PRO A 179 -10.62 36.69 2.68
C PRO A 179 -10.56 38.19 3.01
#